data_92320247051d0ee133fd90f51b91b3f5
#
_entry.id   92320247051d0ee133fd90f51b91b3f5
#
_cell.length_a   1.000
_cell.length_b   1.000
_cell.length_c   1.000
_cell.angle_alpha   90.00
_cell.angle_beta   90.00
_cell.angle_gamma   90.00
#
_symmetry.space_group_name_H-M   'P 1'
#
loop_
_entity.id
_entity.type
_entity.pdbx_description
1 polymer ?
#
loop_
_entity_poly.entity_id
_entity_poly.type
_entity_poly.pdbx_seq_one_letter_code
_entity_poly.pdbx_strand_id
1 'polypeptide(L)'
;MEQWKDIPGFEDFYLASSFGRIMSIAPGRAKTRGRILSPRPDGKDNGYLTVCLYKGGEKYDKKVHRLVAETFIKNVGEKKEVNHKDGNKRNNRLDNLEWVTAKENTRLAHAM
;
A
#
# COMPACT_ATOMS: atom_id res chain seq x y z
N MET A 1 14.77 8.72 5.85
CA MET A 1 14.05 9.84 5.27
C MET A 1 12.92 9.39 4.37
N GLU A 2 11.75 9.99 4.49
CA GLU A 2 10.59 9.56 3.70
C GLU A 2 10.79 9.85 2.21
N GLN A 3 10.57 8.83 1.38
CA GLN A 3 10.64 8.95 -0.07
C GLN A 3 9.26 8.72 -0.66
N TRP A 4 8.95 9.42 -1.74
CA TRP A 4 7.67 9.33 -2.44
C TRP A 4 7.90 8.87 -3.87
N LYS A 5 7.08 7.91 -4.34
CA LYS A 5 7.14 7.41 -5.71
C LYS A 5 5.74 7.22 -6.27
N ASP A 6 5.63 7.32 -7.60
CA ASP A 6 4.38 7.05 -8.30
C ASP A 6 3.91 5.62 -8.07
N ILE A 7 2.62 5.47 -7.79
CA ILE A 7 2.02 4.14 -7.65
C ILE A 7 1.81 3.54 -9.05
N PRO A 8 2.32 2.34 -9.32
CA PRO A 8 2.10 1.69 -10.62
C PRO A 8 0.62 1.58 -10.96
N GLY A 9 0.26 1.98 -12.17
CA GLY A 9 -1.13 2.03 -12.62
C GLY A 9 -1.84 3.32 -12.28
N PHE A 10 -1.27 4.14 -11.41
CA PHE A 10 -1.85 5.41 -10.97
C PHE A 10 -0.84 6.56 -11.06
N GLU A 11 0.10 6.43 -11.98
CA GLU A 11 1.12 7.46 -12.20
C GLU A 11 0.46 8.81 -12.47
N ASP A 12 1.04 9.86 -11.93
CA ASP A 12 0.55 11.24 -12.01
C ASP A 12 -0.74 11.52 -11.22
N PHE A 13 -1.27 10.52 -10.53
CA PHE A 13 -2.48 10.68 -9.71
C PHE A 13 -2.21 10.45 -8.23
N TYR A 14 -1.39 9.47 -7.91
CA TYR A 14 -1.13 9.09 -6.52
C TYR A 14 0.32 8.67 -6.31
N LEU A 15 0.85 9.02 -5.13
CA LEU A 15 2.19 8.60 -4.70
C LEU A 15 2.07 7.75 -3.44
N ALA A 16 2.99 6.81 -3.29
CA ALA A 16 3.17 6.07 -2.04
C ALA A 16 4.50 6.48 -1.43
N SER A 17 4.56 6.47 -0.09
CA SER A 17 5.80 6.81 0.60
C SER A 17 6.43 5.61 1.28
N SER A 18 7.75 5.72 1.51
CA SER A 18 8.49 4.71 2.26
C SER A 18 8.04 4.60 3.73
N PHE A 19 7.28 5.59 4.21
CA PHE A 19 6.70 5.56 5.56
C PHE A 19 5.30 4.92 5.58
N GLY A 20 4.80 4.48 4.42
CA GLY A 20 3.48 3.83 4.36
C GLY A 20 2.32 4.79 4.17
N ARG A 21 2.57 5.99 3.66
CA ARG A 21 1.52 7.00 3.42
C ARG A 21 1.19 7.06 1.93
N ILE A 22 -0.05 7.44 1.64
CA ILE A 22 -0.53 7.59 0.26
C ILE A 22 -0.95 9.04 0.06
N MET A 23 -0.50 9.65 -1.03
CA MET A 23 -0.78 11.05 -1.32
C MET A 23 -1.48 11.19 -2.66
N SER A 24 -2.52 12.01 -2.70
CA SER A 24 -3.19 12.40 -3.94
C SER A 24 -2.49 13.60 -4.54
N ILE A 25 -2.13 13.50 -5.83
CA ILE A 25 -1.53 14.61 -6.57
C ILE A 25 -2.27 14.88 -7.87
N ALA A 26 -3.50 14.36 -8.00
CA ALA A 26 -4.25 14.44 -9.24
C ALA A 26 -4.31 15.87 -9.78
N PRO A 27 -3.91 16.07 -11.04
CA PRO A 27 -3.91 17.42 -11.63
C PRO A 27 -5.34 17.95 -11.78
N GLY A 28 -5.49 19.26 -11.74
CA GLY A 28 -6.77 19.91 -11.97
C GLY A 28 -7.63 20.08 -10.73
N ARG A 29 -7.24 19.52 -9.60
CA ARG A 29 -7.97 19.66 -8.34
C ARG A 29 -7.07 20.21 -7.26
N ALA A 30 -7.01 21.53 -7.14
CA ALA A 30 -6.13 22.18 -6.18
C ALA A 30 -6.36 21.70 -4.74
N LYS A 31 -7.60 21.38 -4.40
CA LYS A 31 -7.94 20.92 -3.04
C LYS A 31 -7.37 19.57 -2.67
N THR A 32 -7.10 18.71 -3.64
CA THR A 32 -6.62 17.35 -3.39
C THR A 32 -5.17 17.15 -3.76
N ARG A 33 -4.58 18.11 -4.44
CA ARG A 33 -3.18 18.02 -4.86
C ARG A 33 -2.27 18.09 -3.65
N GLY A 34 -1.41 17.08 -3.50
CA GLY A 34 -0.52 17.00 -2.37
C GLY A 34 -1.20 16.63 -1.06
N ARG A 35 -2.41 16.07 -1.14
CA ARG A 35 -3.17 15.69 0.05
C ARG A 35 -2.84 14.25 0.45
N ILE A 36 -2.47 14.07 1.72
CA ILE A 36 -2.26 12.73 2.28
C ILE A 36 -3.62 12.14 2.62
N LEU A 37 -3.86 10.93 2.13
CA LEU A 37 -5.12 10.24 2.37
C LEU A 37 -5.14 9.62 3.77
N SER A 38 -6.33 9.58 4.38
CA SER A 38 -6.53 8.94 5.66
C SER A 38 -6.97 7.50 5.43
N PRO A 39 -6.11 6.51 5.69
CA PRO A 39 -6.50 5.11 5.53
C PRO A 39 -7.54 4.73 6.57
N ARG A 40 -8.37 3.77 6.21
CA ARG A 40 -9.39 3.25 7.14
C ARG A 40 -9.31 1.73 7.17
N PRO A 41 -9.76 1.10 8.26
CA PRO A 41 -9.79 -0.35 8.33
C PRO A 41 -10.73 -0.90 7.26
N ASP A 42 -10.31 -1.99 6.64
CA ASP A 42 -11.21 -2.74 5.77
C ASP A 42 -12.17 -3.50 6.67
N GLY A 43 -13.46 -3.27 6.55
CA GLY A 43 -14.47 -3.90 7.39
C GLY A 43 -14.51 -5.42 7.29
N LYS A 44 -13.84 -6.01 6.33
CA LYS A 44 -13.83 -7.45 6.09
C LYS A 44 -12.57 -8.15 6.57
N ASP A 45 -11.50 -7.42 6.76
CA ASP A 45 -10.16 -7.99 6.89
C ASP A 45 -9.45 -7.54 8.13
N ASN A 46 -9.75 -8.01 9.18
CA ASN A 46 -8.86 -8.16 10.34
C ASN A 46 -7.80 -7.08 10.55
N GLY A 47 -8.11 -5.83 10.21
CA GLY A 47 -7.23 -4.70 10.56
C GLY A 47 -6.29 -4.19 9.48
N TYR A 48 -6.37 -4.70 8.27
CA TYR A 48 -5.63 -4.09 7.15
C TYR A 48 -6.18 -2.71 6.82
N LEU A 49 -5.30 -1.78 6.50
CA LEU A 49 -5.72 -0.42 6.14
C LEU A 49 -5.93 -0.29 4.63
N THR A 50 -6.99 0.42 4.27
CA THR A 50 -7.44 0.57 2.89
C THR A 50 -7.58 2.05 2.55
N VAL A 51 -7.27 2.41 1.30
CA VAL A 51 -7.56 3.74 0.75
C VAL A 51 -8.36 3.58 -0.53
N CYS A 52 -9.05 4.65 -0.88
CA CYS A 52 -9.87 4.69 -2.10
C CYS A 52 -9.15 5.56 -3.12
N LEU A 53 -8.83 4.99 -4.27
CA LEU A 53 -8.18 5.71 -5.37
C LEU A 53 -9.15 5.87 -6.52
N TYR A 54 -9.06 6.98 -7.25
CA TYR A 54 -9.91 7.27 -8.39
C TYR A 54 -9.07 7.47 -9.63
N LYS A 55 -9.49 6.87 -10.74
CA LYS A 55 -8.85 7.03 -12.02
C LYS A 55 -9.84 6.78 -13.13
N GLY A 56 -9.92 7.71 -14.10
CA GLY A 56 -10.82 7.55 -15.23
C GLY A 56 -12.28 7.45 -14.84
N GLY A 57 -12.68 8.09 -13.76
CA GLY A 57 -14.04 8.05 -13.26
C GLY A 57 -14.38 6.81 -12.45
N GLU A 58 -13.45 5.90 -12.28
CA GLU A 58 -13.66 4.67 -11.53
C GLU A 58 -12.99 4.71 -10.17
N LYS A 59 -13.60 3.98 -9.24
CA LYS A 59 -13.15 3.89 -7.85
C LYS A 59 -12.44 2.55 -7.62
N TYR A 60 -11.28 2.62 -6.96
CA TYR A 60 -10.51 1.43 -6.63
C TYR A 60 -10.19 1.43 -5.13
N ASP A 61 -10.69 0.42 -4.42
CA ASP A 61 -10.32 0.23 -3.02
C ASP A 61 -9.04 -0.60 -2.98
N LYS A 62 -7.99 -0.04 -2.39
CA LYS A 62 -6.66 -0.65 -2.38
C LYS A 62 -6.10 -0.73 -0.98
N LYS A 63 -5.45 -1.84 -0.67
CA LYS A 63 -4.79 -2.00 0.62
C LYS A 63 -3.47 -1.25 0.61
N VAL A 64 -3.23 -0.47 1.66
CA VAL A 64 -2.03 0.39 1.74
C VAL A 64 -0.74 -0.43 1.65
N HIS A 65 -0.65 -1.55 2.38
CA HIS A 65 0.57 -2.36 2.37
C HIS A 65 0.91 -2.87 0.97
N ARG A 66 -0.11 -3.22 0.19
CA ARG A 66 0.12 -3.68 -1.18
C ARG A 66 0.59 -2.54 -2.08
N LEU A 67 0.01 -1.35 -1.93
CA LEU A 67 0.44 -0.19 -2.72
C LEU A 67 1.90 0.16 -2.45
N VAL A 68 2.30 0.14 -1.19
CA VAL A 68 3.69 0.42 -0.81
C VAL A 68 4.63 -0.65 -1.39
N ALA A 69 4.29 -1.92 -1.24
CA ALA A 69 5.12 -3.00 -1.77
C ALA A 69 5.23 -2.95 -3.29
N GLU A 70 4.11 -2.74 -3.97
CA GLU A 70 4.09 -2.64 -5.44
C GLU A 70 4.90 -1.47 -5.96
N THR A 71 4.95 -0.39 -5.19
CA THR A 71 5.65 0.82 -5.59
C THR A 71 7.16 0.72 -5.37
N PHE A 72 7.59 0.10 -4.29
CA PHE A 72 9.00 0.14 -3.86
C PHE A 72 9.75 -1.17 -3.94
N ILE A 73 9.07 -2.31 -3.82
CA ILE A 73 9.76 -3.59 -3.71
C ILE A 73 9.55 -4.42 -4.96
N LYS A 74 10.64 -4.69 -5.67
CA LYS A 74 10.56 -5.55 -6.85
C LYS A 74 10.10 -6.95 -6.42
N ASN A 75 9.05 -7.45 -7.07
CA ASN A 75 8.50 -8.77 -6.74
C ASN A 75 9.22 -9.85 -7.56
N VAL A 76 10.33 -10.30 -7.04
CA VAL A 76 11.10 -11.39 -7.66
C VAL A 76 10.37 -12.70 -7.38
N GLY A 77 10.03 -13.44 -8.43
CA GLY A 77 9.31 -14.72 -8.29
C GLY A 77 7.79 -14.55 -8.28
N GLU A 78 7.30 -13.37 -8.59
CA GLU A 78 5.86 -13.09 -8.74
C GLU A 78 5.02 -13.58 -7.56
N LYS A 79 5.48 -13.28 -6.36
CA LYS A 79 4.78 -13.65 -5.13
C LYS A 79 3.51 -12.81 -5.01
N LYS A 80 2.46 -13.38 -4.44
CA LYS A 80 1.13 -12.76 -4.47
C LYS A 80 0.71 -12.09 -3.18
N GLU A 81 1.45 -12.29 -2.11
CA GLU A 81 1.08 -11.74 -0.80
C GLU A 81 2.15 -10.86 -0.24
N VAL A 82 1.76 -9.93 0.63
CA VAL A 82 2.68 -9.03 1.33
C VAL A 82 2.55 -9.29 2.82
N ASN A 83 3.68 -9.57 3.46
CA ASN A 83 3.74 -9.83 4.89
C ASN A 83 4.21 -8.60 5.65
N HIS A 84 3.59 -8.34 6.81
CA HIS A 84 4.07 -7.35 7.78
C HIS A 84 5.04 -8.06 8.71
N LYS A 85 6.33 -7.73 8.61
CA LYS A 85 7.38 -8.46 9.34
C LYS A 85 7.17 -8.49 10.85
N ASP A 86 6.64 -7.42 11.42
CA ASP A 86 6.37 -7.34 12.86
C ASP A 86 4.97 -7.86 13.24
N GLY A 87 4.19 -8.34 12.27
CA GLY A 87 2.83 -8.80 12.50
C GLY A 87 1.81 -7.69 12.69
N ASN A 88 2.21 -6.44 12.66
CA ASN A 88 1.30 -5.31 12.83
C ASN A 88 0.78 -4.83 11.48
N LYS A 89 -0.47 -5.13 11.19
CA LYS A 89 -1.12 -4.81 9.90
C LYS A 89 -1.27 -3.31 9.65
N ARG A 90 -1.07 -2.49 10.66
CA ARG A 90 -1.14 -1.04 10.54
C ARG A 90 0.22 -0.39 10.33
N ASN A 91 1.30 -1.16 10.46
CA ASN A 91 2.65 -0.67 10.22
C ASN A 91 3.04 -0.93 8.76
N ASN A 92 2.71 0.02 7.90
CA ASN A 92 2.91 -0.12 6.45
C ASN A 92 4.20 0.55 5.96
N ARG A 93 5.16 0.76 6.86
CA ARG A 93 6.46 1.28 6.46
C ARG A 93 7.16 0.27 5.55
N LEU A 94 7.87 0.79 4.57
CA LEU A 94 8.56 -0.03 3.57
C LEU A 94 9.46 -1.08 4.21
N ASP A 95 10.20 -0.71 5.26
CA ASP A 95 11.13 -1.62 5.92
C ASP A 95 10.43 -2.74 6.70
N ASN A 96 9.10 -2.67 6.85
CA ASN A 96 8.32 -3.69 7.53
C ASN A 96 7.58 -4.62 6.57
N LEU A 97 7.72 -4.44 5.26
CA LEU A 97 6.95 -5.20 4.26
C LEU A 97 7.86 -6.10 3.44
N GLU A 98 7.32 -7.25 3.04
CA GLU A 98 8.01 -8.18 2.15
C GLU A 98 7.02 -8.96 1.32
N TRP A 99 7.40 -9.28 0.09
CA TRP A 99 6.62 -10.17 -0.76
C TRP A 99 6.82 -11.60 -0.31
N VAL A 100 5.73 -12.35 -0.18
CA VAL A 100 5.77 -13.75 0.23
C VAL A 100 4.77 -14.56 -0.59
N THR A 101 4.98 -15.87 -0.66
CA THR A 101 3.94 -16.76 -1.18
C THR A 101 2.90 -17.01 -0.08
N ALA A 102 1.73 -17.52 -0.46
CA ALA A 102 0.71 -17.87 0.52
C ALA A 102 1.23 -18.88 1.53
N LYS A 103 2.03 -19.84 1.07
CA LYS A 103 2.63 -20.86 1.92
C LYS A 103 3.62 -20.25 2.92
N GLU A 104 4.49 -19.34 2.44
CA GLU A 104 5.43 -18.64 3.31
C GLU A 104 4.70 -17.81 4.36
N ASN A 105 3.64 -17.11 3.95
CA ASN A 105 2.87 -16.27 4.85
C ASN A 105 2.21 -17.07 5.96
N THR A 106 1.64 -18.22 5.64
CA THR A 106 1.05 -19.12 6.63
C THR A 106 2.10 -19.61 7.63
N ARG A 107 3.28 -19.98 7.13
CA ARG A 107 4.37 -20.43 7.97
C ARG A 107 4.82 -19.34 8.94
N LEU A 108 4.96 -18.11 8.45
CA LEU A 108 5.38 -16.98 9.29
C LEU A 108 4.35 -16.66 10.36
N ALA A 109 3.06 -16.74 10.02
CA ALA A 109 1.99 -16.53 10.99
C ALA A 109 2.05 -17.54 12.13
N HIS A 110 2.39 -18.80 11.82
CA HIS A 110 2.49 -19.84 12.83
C HIS A 110 3.76 -19.70 13.67
N ALA A 111 4.80 -19.08 13.13
CA ALA A 111 6.06 -18.88 13.83
C ALA A 111 6.02 -17.71 14.80
N MET A 112 5.02 -16.85 14.65
CA MET A 112 4.82 -15.68 15.50
C MET A 112 3.83 -16.00 16.60
#